data_4c0fc89826c5026fd2c674238128752c
#
_entry.id   4c0fc89826c5026fd2c674238128752c
#
_cell.length_a   1.000
_cell.length_b   1.000
_cell.length_c   1.000
_cell.angle_alpha   90.00
_cell.angle_beta   90.00
_cell.angle_gamma   90.00
#
_symmetry.space_group_name_H-M   'P 1'
#
loop_
_entity.id
_entity.type
_entity.pdbx_description
1 polymer ?
#
loop_
_entity_poly.entity_id
_entity_poly.type
_entity_poly.pdbx_seq_one_letter_code
_entity_poly.pdbx_strand_id
1 'polypeptide(L)'
;MQTIELFCGTKSFSNVAKNHGHATFTLDIEPSFSPDLIADIKKVRASFLPRHPVILWASPPCQAFSVAALRFNWNRDRTPKHPRVIEAQKVVRKTLALIRAVNPDWWFIENPRGMLRHMPFMRGYRRQTVSYCQYGATVQKPTDIWTNAHWWRPRPICAAGAPCHEAARRGERRMGTQGMKNARERSRIPAGLFEDILAQLAARYERPA
;
A
#
# COMPACT_ATOMS: atom_id res chain seq x y z
N MET A 1 4.03 -19.99 -5.63
CA MET A 1 3.16 -19.17 -6.53
C MET A 1 3.88 -17.89 -6.91
N GLN A 2 3.52 -17.24 -8.05
CA GLN A 2 4.13 -15.97 -8.48
C GLN A 2 3.43 -14.77 -7.84
N THR A 3 4.20 -13.78 -7.37
CA THR A 3 3.68 -12.51 -6.85
C THR A 3 4.38 -11.31 -7.49
N ILE A 4 3.74 -10.13 -7.44
CA ILE A 4 4.30 -8.86 -7.92
C ILE A 4 4.19 -7.81 -6.82
N GLU A 5 5.27 -7.04 -6.62
CA GLU A 5 5.27 -5.83 -5.78
C GLU A 5 5.65 -4.62 -6.62
N LEU A 6 4.68 -3.72 -6.85
CA LEU A 6 4.88 -2.44 -7.51
C LEU A 6 5.18 -1.37 -6.46
N PHE A 7 6.12 -0.46 -6.75
CA PHE A 7 6.66 0.52 -5.80
C PHE A 7 7.29 -0.17 -4.60
N CYS A 8 8.17 -1.14 -4.90
CA CYS A 8 8.63 -2.08 -3.90
C CYS A 8 9.43 -1.46 -2.75
N GLY A 9 10.08 -0.32 -2.96
CA GLY A 9 10.87 0.33 -1.92
C GLY A 9 11.73 -0.67 -1.15
N THR A 10 11.48 -0.83 0.13
CA THR A 10 12.22 -1.78 0.99
C THR A 10 11.78 -3.25 0.81
N LYS A 11 10.98 -3.57 -0.21
CA LYS A 11 10.46 -4.92 -0.51
C LYS A 11 9.70 -5.54 0.65
N SER A 12 8.88 -4.75 1.32
CA SER A 12 8.19 -5.19 2.54
C SER A 12 7.27 -6.39 2.29
N PHE A 13 6.52 -6.40 1.19
CA PHE A 13 5.69 -7.52 0.79
C PHE A 13 6.52 -8.70 0.26
N SER A 14 7.43 -8.44 -0.69
CA SER A 14 8.21 -9.48 -1.36
C SER A 14 9.08 -10.29 -0.40
N ASN A 15 9.64 -9.65 0.64
CA ASN A 15 10.44 -10.36 1.64
C ASN A 15 9.58 -11.37 2.41
N VAL A 16 8.38 -11.01 2.82
CA VAL A 16 7.45 -11.93 3.50
C VAL A 16 6.98 -13.01 2.53
N ALA A 17 6.60 -12.66 1.31
CA ALA A 17 6.15 -13.62 0.30
C ALA A 17 7.24 -14.68 -0.01
N LYS A 18 8.52 -14.27 -0.10
CA LYS A 18 9.65 -15.19 -0.26
C LYS A 18 9.77 -16.17 0.90
N ASN A 19 9.61 -15.71 2.13
CA ASN A 19 9.65 -16.58 3.33
C ASN A 19 8.52 -17.62 3.31
N HIS A 20 7.41 -17.33 2.64
CA HIS A 20 6.30 -18.26 2.40
C HIS A 20 6.48 -19.11 1.11
N GLY A 21 7.67 -19.12 0.51
CA GLY A 21 7.97 -19.94 -0.68
C GLY A 21 7.38 -19.42 -1.99
N HIS A 22 6.97 -18.14 -2.04
CA HIS A 22 6.50 -17.53 -3.28
C HIS A 22 7.66 -16.97 -4.11
N ALA A 23 7.60 -17.15 -5.43
CA ALA A 23 8.43 -16.38 -6.36
C ALA A 23 7.89 -14.93 -6.41
N THR A 24 8.78 -13.95 -6.40
CA THR A 24 8.39 -12.53 -6.37
C THR A 24 9.04 -11.77 -7.51
N PHE A 25 8.30 -10.82 -8.07
CA PHE A 25 8.80 -9.84 -9.04
C PHE A 25 8.57 -8.44 -8.49
N THR A 26 9.61 -7.61 -8.49
CA THR A 26 9.59 -6.28 -7.87
C THR A 26 9.82 -5.18 -8.89
N LEU A 27 9.10 -4.07 -8.77
CA LEU A 27 9.27 -2.89 -9.61
C LEU A 27 9.36 -1.63 -8.75
N ASP A 28 10.34 -0.80 -9.06
CA ASP A 28 10.47 0.55 -8.52
C ASP A 28 11.17 1.47 -9.54
N ILE A 29 11.02 2.78 -9.38
CA ILE A 29 11.77 3.76 -10.16
C ILE A 29 13.17 3.99 -9.58
N GLU A 30 13.34 3.73 -8.29
CA GLU A 30 14.56 4.01 -7.54
C GLU A 30 15.50 2.78 -7.54
N PRO A 31 16.66 2.87 -8.25
CA PRO A 31 17.57 1.74 -8.38
C PRO A 31 18.22 1.31 -7.06
N SER A 32 18.31 2.19 -6.07
CA SER A 32 18.91 1.88 -4.76
C SER A 32 18.15 0.80 -3.98
N PHE A 33 16.92 0.49 -4.35
CA PHE A 33 16.15 -0.63 -3.82
C PHE A 33 16.41 -1.96 -4.54
N SER A 34 17.22 -1.95 -5.61
CA SER A 34 17.55 -3.13 -6.42
C SER A 34 16.31 -3.94 -6.86
N PRO A 35 15.29 -3.32 -7.47
CA PRO A 35 14.13 -4.04 -7.97
C PRO A 35 14.51 -4.91 -9.18
N ASP A 36 13.68 -5.91 -9.51
CA ASP A 36 13.86 -6.72 -10.71
C ASP A 36 13.64 -5.90 -12.00
N LEU A 37 12.78 -4.87 -11.93
CA LEU A 37 12.57 -3.91 -13.01
C LEU A 37 12.67 -2.48 -12.48
N ILE A 38 13.70 -1.75 -12.94
CA ILE A 38 13.84 -0.31 -12.67
C ILE A 38 13.07 0.45 -13.76
N ALA A 39 11.92 1.04 -13.40
CA ALA A 39 11.11 1.76 -14.39
C ALA A 39 10.14 2.77 -13.75
N ASP A 40 9.86 3.86 -14.45
CA ASP A 40 8.70 4.71 -14.17
C ASP A 40 7.43 3.93 -14.53
N ILE A 41 6.58 3.68 -13.53
CA ILE A 41 5.32 2.94 -13.68
C ILE A 41 4.46 3.46 -14.85
N LYS A 42 4.51 4.75 -15.14
CA LYS A 42 3.75 5.38 -16.24
C LYS A 42 4.15 4.85 -17.62
N LYS A 43 5.40 4.37 -17.77
CA LYS A 43 5.96 3.81 -19.01
C LYS A 43 5.86 2.28 -19.08
N VAL A 44 5.53 1.61 -17.99
CA VAL A 44 5.47 0.14 -17.91
C VAL A 44 4.31 -0.40 -18.74
N ARG A 45 4.56 -1.43 -19.53
CA ARG A 45 3.53 -2.24 -20.21
C ARG A 45 3.29 -3.52 -19.42
N ALA A 46 2.08 -4.05 -19.46
CA ALA A 46 1.75 -5.31 -18.80
C ALA A 46 2.61 -6.49 -19.27
N SER A 47 3.08 -6.45 -20.53
CA SER A 47 3.99 -7.47 -21.09
C SER A 47 5.38 -7.51 -20.44
N PHE A 48 5.74 -6.52 -19.64
CA PHE A 48 7.00 -6.49 -18.87
C PHE A 48 6.86 -7.15 -17.48
N LEU A 49 5.64 -7.49 -17.10
CA LEU A 49 5.31 -8.05 -15.81
C LEU A 49 4.95 -9.55 -15.95
N PRO A 50 5.21 -10.37 -14.93
CA PRO A 50 4.71 -11.74 -14.89
C PRO A 50 3.19 -11.78 -15.11
N ARG A 51 2.73 -12.78 -15.89
CA ARG A 51 1.30 -12.99 -16.15
C ARG A 51 0.65 -13.79 -15.03
N HIS A 52 -0.62 -13.49 -14.75
CA HIS A 52 -1.45 -14.22 -13.79
C HIS A 52 -0.77 -14.47 -12.43
N PRO A 53 -0.20 -13.44 -11.78
CA PRO A 53 0.34 -13.61 -10.44
C PRO A 53 -0.81 -13.87 -9.47
N VAL A 54 -0.57 -14.67 -8.44
CA VAL A 54 -1.58 -14.92 -7.40
C VAL A 54 -1.86 -13.65 -6.58
N ILE A 55 -0.82 -12.85 -6.30
CA ILE A 55 -0.99 -11.54 -5.66
C ILE A 55 -0.21 -10.47 -6.41
N LEU A 56 -0.86 -9.33 -6.62
CA LEU A 56 -0.21 -8.07 -6.99
C LEU A 56 -0.41 -7.08 -5.84
N TRP A 57 0.70 -6.69 -5.20
CA TRP A 57 0.74 -5.61 -4.21
C TRP A 57 1.24 -4.32 -4.84
N ALA A 58 0.64 -3.18 -4.50
CA ALA A 58 1.09 -1.86 -4.95
C ALA A 58 0.98 -0.83 -3.83
N SER A 59 2.06 -0.07 -3.60
CA SER A 59 2.11 1.04 -2.64
C SER A 59 2.50 2.35 -3.35
N PRO A 60 1.59 2.93 -4.17
CA PRO A 60 1.91 4.15 -4.92
C PRO A 60 2.25 5.31 -4.00
N PRO A 61 3.11 6.27 -4.45
CA PRO A 61 3.56 7.39 -3.63
C PRO A 61 2.44 8.15 -2.94
N CYS A 62 2.53 8.25 -1.60
CA CYS A 62 1.47 8.81 -0.76
C CYS A 62 1.58 10.32 -0.51
N GLN A 63 2.67 10.98 -0.94
CA GLN A 63 2.97 12.38 -0.61
C GLN A 63 1.86 13.35 -1.09
N ALA A 64 1.16 13.01 -2.16
CA ALA A 64 0.06 13.82 -2.65
C ALA A 64 -1.24 13.62 -1.84
N PHE A 65 -1.44 12.46 -1.23
CA PHE A 65 -2.74 12.02 -0.71
C PHE A 65 -2.84 11.97 0.82
N SER A 66 -1.71 11.90 1.53
CA SER A 66 -1.70 11.74 2.99
C SER A 66 -2.34 12.92 3.72
N VAL A 67 -2.91 12.67 4.90
CA VAL A 67 -3.53 13.71 5.74
C VAL A 67 -2.57 14.86 6.01
N ALA A 68 -1.28 14.57 6.25
CA ALA A 68 -0.25 15.58 6.50
C ALA A 68 -0.06 16.56 5.33
N ALA A 69 -0.38 16.13 4.10
CA ALA A 69 -0.21 16.92 2.89
C ALA A 69 -1.49 17.61 2.39
N LEU A 70 -2.64 17.40 3.03
CA LEU A 70 -3.93 17.89 2.53
C LEU A 70 -3.94 19.40 2.31
N ARG A 71 -3.56 20.18 3.32
CA ARG A 71 -3.56 21.65 3.24
C ARG A 71 -2.67 22.21 2.13
N PHE A 72 -1.57 21.52 1.82
CA PHE A 72 -0.60 21.96 0.82
C PHE A 72 -0.99 21.52 -0.59
N ASN A 73 -1.64 20.38 -0.74
CA ASN A 73 -1.87 19.76 -2.04
C ASN A 73 -3.29 19.94 -2.58
N TRP A 74 -4.27 20.22 -1.72
CA TRP A 74 -5.69 20.19 -2.09
C TRP A 74 -6.44 21.43 -1.64
N ASN A 75 -7.35 21.93 -2.49
CA ASN A 75 -8.33 22.92 -2.14
C ASN A 75 -9.45 22.33 -1.28
N ARG A 76 -10.31 23.18 -0.70
CA ARG A 76 -11.46 22.73 0.11
C ARG A 76 -12.48 21.91 -0.70
N ASP A 77 -12.62 22.20 -1.97
CA ASP A 77 -13.46 21.47 -2.94
C ASP A 77 -12.81 20.17 -3.44
N ARG A 78 -11.64 19.79 -2.91
CA ARG A 78 -10.85 18.62 -3.30
C ARG A 78 -10.23 18.71 -4.70
N THR A 79 -10.11 19.89 -5.27
CA THR A 79 -9.31 20.08 -6.48
C THR A 79 -7.82 20.17 -6.17
N PRO A 80 -6.94 19.67 -7.05
CA PRO A 80 -5.50 19.74 -6.84
C PRO A 80 -4.97 21.16 -6.90
N LYS A 81 -4.08 21.55 -5.97
CA LYS A 81 -3.40 22.85 -5.98
C LYS A 81 -2.18 22.90 -6.91
N HIS A 82 -1.58 21.75 -7.20
CA HIS A 82 -0.29 21.69 -7.90
C HIS A 82 -0.28 20.60 -8.99
N PRO A 83 0.45 20.79 -10.10
CA PRO A 83 0.60 19.79 -11.15
C PRO A 83 1.12 18.42 -10.62
N ARG A 84 1.99 18.42 -9.61
CA ARG A 84 2.50 17.18 -8.97
C ARG A 84 1.38 16.30 -8.42
N VAL A 85 0.27 16.87 -7.99
CA VAL A 85 -0.87 16.11 -7.46
C VAL A 85 -1.61 15.42 -8.62
N ILE A 86 -1.70 16.09 -9.77
CA ILE A 86 -2.27 15.50 -11.00
C ILE A 86 -1.38 14.35 -11.47
N GLU A 87 -0.06 14.51 -11.45
CA GLU A 87 0.88 13.42 -11.77
C GLU A 87 0.74 12.23 -10.82
N ALA A 88 0.57 12.47 -9.53
CA ALA A 88 0.31 11.41 -8.57
C ALA A 88 -1.00 10.65 -8.86
N GLN A 89 -2.05 11.34 -9.29
CA GLN A 89 -3.29 10.70 -9.74
C GLN A 89 -3.07 9.83 -10.99
N LYS A 90 -2.26 10.29 -11.95
CA LYS A 90 -1.89 9.52 -13.15
C LYS A 90 -1.17 8.22 -12.78
N VAL A 91 -0.27 8.27 -11.79
CA VAL A 91 0.42 7.08 -11.25
C VAL A 91 -0.58 6.06 -10.72
N VAL A 92 -1.53 6.46 -9.89
CA VAL A 92 -2.53 5.54 -9.34
C VAL A 92 -3.46 4.99 -10.44
N ARG A 93 -3.90 5.82 -11.38
CA ARG A 93 -4.72 5.38 -12.53
C ARG A 93 -3.96 4.36 -13.39
N LYS A 94 -2.67 4.57 -13.61
CA LYS A 94 -1.81 3.63 -14.34
C LYS A 94 -1.66 2.32 -13.58
N THR A 95 -1.50 2.37 -12.24
CA THR A 95 -1.48 1.17 -11.40
C THR A 95 -2.76 0.34 -11.57
N LEU A 96 -3.93 0.98 -11.51
CA LEU A 96 -5.22 0.32 -11.75
C LEU A 96 -5.32 -0.29 -13.17
N ALA A 97 -4.79 0.42 -14.18
CA ALA A 97 -4.77 -0.09 -15.56
C ALA A 97 -3.86 -1.32 -15.69
N LEU A 98 -2.69 -1.32 -15.02
CA LEU A 98 -1.78 -2.47 -14.99
C LEU A 98 -2.40 -3.67 -14.27
N ILE A 99 -3.06 -3.46 -13.13
CA ILE A 99 -3.78 -4.50 -12.41
C ILE A 99 -4.79 -5.18 -13.32
N ARG A 100 -5.61 -4.41 -14.04
CA ARG A 100 -6.58 -4.97 -15.01
C ARG A 100 -5.92 -5.76 -16.15
N ALA A 101 -4.80 -5.25 -16.66
CA ALA A 101 -4.11 -5.87 -17.80
C ALA A 101 -3.29 -7.11 -17.42
N VAL A 102 -2.70 -7.14 -16.22
CA VAL A 102 -1.96 -8.30 -15.66
C VAL A 102 -2.91 -9.39 -15.17
N ASN A 103 -4.09 -8.98 -14.73
CA ASN A 103 -5.17 -9.85 -14.23
C ASN A 103 -4.71 -10.82 -13.13
N PRO A 104 -4.22 -10.29 -11.98
CA PRO A 104 -3.86 -11.13 -10.83
C PRO A 104 -5.12 -11.77 -10.21
N ASP A 105 -4.97 -12.92 -9.55
CA ASP A 105 -6.07 -13.51 -8.77
C ASP A 105 -6.53 -12.52 -7.70
N TRP A 106 -5.57 -11.98 -6.96
CA TRP A 106 -5.81 -11.00 -5.90
C TRP A 106 -4.89 -9.80 -6.05
N TRP A 107 -5.42 -8.61 -5.79
CA TRP A 107 -4.61 -7.40 -5.78
C TRP A 107 -4.92 -6.54 -4.55
N PHE A 108 -3.90 -5.79 -4.13
CA PHE A 108 -3.97 -4.87 -3.02
C PHE A 108 -3.28 -3.56 -3.39
N ILE A 109 -3.95 -2.43 -3.15
CA ILE A 109 -3.37 -1.09 -3.26
C ILE A 109 -3.37 -0.48 -1.88
N GLU A 110 -2.19 -0.15 -1.38
CA GLU A 110 -1.97 0.50 -0.09
C GLU A 110 -1.80 2.00 -0.26
N ASN A 111 -2.42 2.79 0.61
CA ASN A 111 -2.06 4.19 0.80
C ASN A 111 -2.51 4.66 2.19
N PRO A 112 -1.74 5.49 2.91
CA PRO A 112 -2.18 6.06 4.17
C PRO A 112 -3.54 6.72 4.05
N ARG A 113 -4.34 6.62 5.11
CA ARG A 113 -5.66 7.27 5.16
C ARG A 113 -5.55 8.75 4.81
N GLY A 114 -6.30 9.20 3.79
CA GLY A 114 -6.21 10.56 3.30
C GLY A 114 -7.06 10.83 2.07
N MET A 115 -6.57 11.65 1.14
CA MET A 115 -7.35 12.12 0.00
C MET A 115 -7.64 11.04 -1.05
N LEU A 116 -6.80 9.99 -1.18
CA LEU A 116 -7.00 8.96 -2.21
C LEU A 116 -8.38 8.29 -2.13
N ARG A 117 -8.92 8.10 -0.91
CA ARG A 117 -10.27 7.53 -0.70
C ARG A 117 -11.41 8.36 -1.28
N HIS A 118 -11.17 9.64 -1.55
CA HIS A 118 -12.17 10.57 -2.09
C HIS A 118 -12.07 10.73 -3.61
N MET A 119 -11.08 10.10 -4.24
CA MET A 119 -10.88 10.21 -5.68
C MET A 119 -11.96 9.43 -6.44
N PRO A 120 -12.60 10.06 -7.47
CA PRO A 120 -13.66 9.41 -8.24
C PRO A 120 -13.23 8.07 -8.84
N PHE A 121 -11.97 7.96 -9.30
CA PHE A 121 -11.44 6.74 -9.92
C PHE A 121 -11.17 5.60 -8.92
N MET A 122 -11.30 5.85 -7.61
CA MET A 122 -11.22 4.83 -6.56
C MET A 122 -12.60 4.37 -6.09
N ARG A 123 -13.67 5.02 -6.54
CA ARG A 123 -15.05 4.62 -6.21
C ARG A 123 -15.36 3.25 -6.80
N GLY A 124 -16.12 2.47 -6.07
CA GLY A 124 -16.50 1.11 -6.49
C GLY A 124 -15.50 0.00 -6.12
N TYR A 125 -14.26 0.34 -5.80
CA TYR A 125 -13.33 -0.64 -5.25
C TYR A 125 -13.57 -0.83 -3.74
N ARG A 126 -13.63 -2.10 -3.32
CA ARG A 126 -13.70 -2.45 -1.90
C ARG A 126 -12.48 -1.90 -1.19
N ARG A 127 -12.70 -1.19 -0.08
CA ARG A 127 -11.65 -0.63 0.77
C ARG A 127 -11.80 -1.11 2.20
N GLN A 128 -10.68 -1.51 2.80
CA GLN A 128 -10.54 -1.76 4.22
C GLN A 128 -9.56 -0.74 4.81
N THR A 129 -9.78 -0.31 6.05
CA THR A 129 -8.80 0.52 6.77
C THR A 129 -8.16 -0.34 7.84
N VAL A 130 -6.84 -0.31 7.93
CA VAL A 130 -6.04 -1.02 8.94
C VAL A 130 -5.30 -0.03 9.82
N SER A 131 -4.90 -0.44 11.01
CA SER A 131 -3.97 0.28 11.88
C SER A 131 -2.67 -0.52 11.96
N TYR A 132 -1.53 0.06 11.58
CA TYR A 132 -0.27 -0.67 11.50
C TYR A 132 0.20 -1.23 12.84
N CYS A 133 -0.15 -0.60 13.96
CA CYS A 133 0.13 -1.14 15.29
C CYS A 133 -0.52 -2.50 15.56
N GLN A 134 -1.64 -2.82 14.91
CA GLN A 134 -2.26 -4.14 15.01
C GLN A 134 -1.45 -5.23 14.29
N TYR A 135 -0.45 -4.82 13.52
CA TYR A 135 0.44 -5.70 12.75
C TYR A 135 1.92 -5.58 13.17
N GLY A 136 2.17 -5.09 14.39
CA GLY A 136 3.50 -5.03 14.98
C GLY A 136 4.29 -3.73 14.77
N ALA A 137 3.67 -2.68 14.20
CA ALA A 137 4.32 -1.37 14.17
C ALA A 137 4.17 -0.65 15.52
N THR A 138 5.16 0.18 15.88
CA THR A 138 5.12 1.02 17.08
C THR A 138 4.16 2.21 16.95
N VAL A 139 3.75 2.56 15.72
CA VAL A 139 2.86 3.69 15.44
C VAL A 139 1.52 3.22 14.88
N GLN A 140 0.43 3.92 15.19
CA GLN A 140 -0.91 3.56 14.74
C GLN A 140 -1.03 3.56 13.21
N LYS A 141 -0.56 4.58 12.52
CA LYS A 141 -0.61 4.82 11.06
C LYS A 141 -1.84 4.21 10.37
N PRO A 142 -3.03 4.82 10.50
CA PRO A 142 -4.21 4.36 9.79
C PRO A 142 -3.99 4.36 8.29
N THR A 143 -4.21 3.22 7.64
CA THR A 143 -3.89 2.99 6.23
C THR A 143 -5.07 2.33 5.52
N ASP A 144 -5.36 2.78 4.31
CA ASP A 144 -6.39 2.21 3.45
C ASP A 144 -5.79 1.16 2.53
N ILE A 145 -6.47 0.05 2.42
CA ILE A 145 -6.16 -1.04 1.51
C ILE A 145 -7.35 -1.25 0.57
N TRP A 146 -7.19 -1.00 -0.72
CA TRP A 146 -8.17 -1.37 -1.75
C TRP A 146 -7.82 -2.74 -2.31
N THR A 147 -8.84 -3.59 -2.49
CA THR A 147 -8.60 -4.98 -2.91
C THR A 147 -9.86 -5.64 -3.48
N ASN A 148 -9.66 -6.64 -4.35
CA ASN A 148 -10.70 -7.59 -4.76
C ASN A 148 -10.76 -8.84 -3.86
N ALA A 149 -9.88 -8.98 -2.87
CA ALA A 149 -9.85 -10.11 -1.96
C ALA A 149 -11.00 -10.03 -0.94
N HIS A 150 -12.19 -10.48 -1.35
CA HIS A 150 -13.39 -10.45 -0.51
C HIS A 150 -13.31 -11.38 0.71
N TRP A 151 -12.42 -12.37 0.66
CA TRP A 151 -12.15 -13.32 1.75
C TRP A 151 -11.29 -12.71 2.86
N TRP A 152 -10.43 -11.72 2.54
CA TRP A 152 -9.56 -11.13 3.54
C TRP A 152 -10.34 -10.31 4.58
N ARG A 153 -10.08 -10.61 5.85
CA ARG A 153 -10.64 -9.93 7.03
C ARG A 153 -9.49 -9.32 7.82
N PRO A 154 -9.30 -7.98 7.72
CA PRO A 154 -8.24 -7.31 8.48
C PRO A 154 -8.54 -7.34 9.98
N ARG A 155 -7.49 -7.22 10.78
CA ARG A 155 -7.61 -7.05 12.22
C ARG A 155 -8.41 -5.77 12.55
N PRO A 156 -9.10 -5.69 13.70
CA PRO A 156 -9.85 -4.53 14.10
C PRO A 156 -9.02 -3.24 14.11
N ILE A 157 -9.63 -2.13 13.73
CA ILE A 157 -8.97 -0.82 13.76
C ILE A 157 -8.67 -0.46 15.23
N CYS A 158 -7.45 0.02 15.47
CA CYS A 158 -7.03 0.50 16.78
C CYS A 158 -7.66 1.85 17.11
N ALA A 159 -8.07 2.02 18.35
CA ALA A 159 -8.49 3.31 18.88
C ALA A 159 -7.30 4.20 19.26
N ALA A 160 -7.46 5.51 19.19
CA ALA A 160 -6.43 6.45 19.66
C ALA A 160 -6.19 6.27 21.18
N GLY A 161 -4.91 6.21 21.58
CA GLY A 161 -4.52 6.01 22.97
C GLY A 161 -4.54 4.55 23.46
N ALA A 162 -4.80 3.58 22.57
CA ALA A 162 -4.69 2.17 22.92
C ALA A 162 -3.23 1.77 23.21
N PRO A 163 -2.98 0.77 24.08
CA PRO A 163 -1.62 0.40 24.49
C PRO A 163 -0.77 -0.27 23.42
N CYS A 164 -1.36 -0.61 22.27
CA CYS A 164 -0.66 -1.27 21.15
C CYS A 164 0.24 -0.34 20.33
N HIS A 165 0.32 0.95 20.64
CA HIS A 165 1.18 1.89 19.93
C HIS A 165 1.61 3.04 20.86
N GLU A 166 2.73 3.66 20.51
CA GLU A 166 3.19 4.86 21.19
C GLU A 166 2.23 6.01 20.88
N ALA A 167 1.60 6.54 21.94
CA ALA A 167 0.75 7.71 21.84
C ALA A 167 1.61 8.95 21.60
N ALA A 168 1.29 9.72 20.57
CA ALA A 168 1.89 11.02 20.39
C ALA A 168 1.47 11.97 21.53
N ARG A 169 2.41 12.59 22.23
CA ARG A 169 2.11 13.57 23.27
C ARG A 169 1.42 14.80 22.68
N ARG A 170 0.38 15.27 23.34
CA ARG A 170 -0.39 16.43 22.90
C ARG A 170 0.54 17.65 22.85
N GLY A 171 0.61 18.34 21.70
CA GLY A 171 1.45 19.53 21.51
C GLY A 171 2.87 19.28 20.96
N GLU A 172 3.33 18.05 20.90
CA GLU A 172 4.60 17.76 20.22
C GLU A 172 4.41 17.76 18.70
N ARG A 173 5.30 18.47 17.98
CA ARG A 173 5.34 18.46 16.50
C ARG A 173 5.66 17.08 15.89
N ARG A 174 5.98 16.10 16.72
CA ARG A 174 6.42 14.74 16.35
C ARG A 174 5.32 13.71 16.59
N MET A 175 4.14 13.93 16.02
CA MET A 175 3.00 13.02 16.20
C MET A 175 2.98 11.90 15.15
N GLY A 176 2.81 10.65 15.59
CA GLY A 176 2.70 9.47 14.73
C GLY A 176 3.93 9.30 13.84
N THR A 177 3.72 9.01 12.55
CA THR A 177 4.82 8.81 11.58
C THR A 177 5.69 10.04 11.34
N GLN A 178 5.27 11.24 11.76
CA GLN A 178 6.07 12.46 11.64
C GLN A 178 7.27 12.46 12.59
N GLY A 179 7.25 11.67 13.66
CA GLY A 179 8.39 11.47 14.55
C GLY A 179 9.50 10.61 13.97
N MET A 180 9.24 9.88 12.91
CA MET A 180 10.24 9.03 12.24
C MET A 180 11.22 9.88 11.43
N LYS A 181 12.53 9.61 11.58
CA LYS A 181 13.63 10.47 11.09
C LYS A 181 13.69 10.58 9.57
N ASN A 182 13.27 9.56 8.81
CA ASN A 182 13.41 9.57 7.36
C ASN A 182 12.19 9.00 6.62
N ALA A 183 12.09 9.31 5.32
CA ALA A 183 10.99 8.87 4.47
C ALA A 183 10.96 7.36 4.28
N ARG A 184 12.14 6.71 4.24
CA ARG A 184 12.27 5.25 4.07
C ARG A 184 11.66 4.50 5.27
N GLU A 185 11.91 4.98 6.48
CA GLU A 185 11.31 4.42 7.69
C GLU A 185 9.77 4.60 7.71
N ARG A 186 9.30 5.81 7.36
CA ARG A 186 7.87 6.10 7.28
C ARG A 186 7.12 5.28 6.21
N SER A 187 7.82 4.85 5.16
CA SER A 187 7.23 4.05 4.08
C SER A 187 7.09 2.57 4.42
N ARG A 188 7.79 2.06 5.42
CA ARG A 188 7.71 0.66 5.81
C ARG A 188 6.29 0.23 6.13
N ILE A 189 5.93 -0.93 5.61
CA ILE A 189 4.70 -1.63 5.93
C ILE A 189 5.06 -2.79 6.86
N PRO A 190 4.35 -2.97 7.98
CA PRO A 190 4.69 -4.02 8.94
C PRO A 190 4.52 -5.41 8.32
N ALA A 191 5.49 -6.29 8.54
CA ALA A 191 5.48 -7.67 8.04
C ALA A 191 4.21 -8.43 8.46
N GLY A 192 3.74 -8.21 9.69
CA GLY A 192 2.54 -8.84 10.20
C GLY A 192 1.27 -8.60 9.38
N LEU A 193 1.20 -7.51 8.58
CA LEU A 193 0.08 -7.31 7.65
C LEU A 193 0.13 -8.32 6.50
N PHE A 194 1.30 -8.59 5.97
CA PHE A 194 1.49 -9.54 4.88
C PHE A 194 1.37 -10.97 5.35
N GLU A 195 1.88 -11.28 6.55
CA GLU A 195 1.68 -12.57 7.21
C GLU A 195 0.19 -12.88 7.38
N ASP A 196 -0.59 -11.91 7.85
CA ASP A 196 -2.04 -12.03 8.00
C ASP A 196 -2.75 -12.30 6.66
N ILE A 197 -2.37 -11.58 5.60
CA ILE A 197 -2.93 -11.79 4.26
C ILE A 197 -2.57 -13.18 3.72
N LEU A 198 -1.30 -13.58 3.80
CA LEU A 198 -0.83 -14.86 3.26
C LEU A 198 -1.38 -16.04 4.05
N ALA A 199 -1.50 -15.94 5.38
CA ALA A 199 -2.12 -16.98 6.20
C ALA A 199 -3.60 -17.18 5.84
N GLN A 200 -4.37 -16.11 5.66
CA GLN A 200 -5.77 -16.19 5.24
C GLN A 200 -5.90 -16.74 3.81
N LEU A 201 -4.95 -16.41 2.91
CA LEU A 201 -4.92 -16.98 1.57
C LEU A 201 -4.64 -18.49 1.60
N ALA A 202 -3.65 -18.95 2.38
CA ALA A 202 -3.33 -20.36 2.54
C ALA A 202 -4.53 -21.15 3.06
N ALA A 203 -5.18 -20.67 4.13
CA ALA A 203 -6.37 -21.28 4.69
C ALA A 203 -7.55 -21.38 3.70
N ARG A 204 -7.58 -20.53 2.67
CA ARG A 204 -8.58 -20.61 1.61
C ARG A 204 -8.33 -21.78 0.65
N TYR A 205 -7.04 -22.07 0.35
CA TYR A 205 -6.68 -23.20 -0.52
C TYR A 205 -6.75 -24.56 0.18
N GLU A 206 -6.67 -24.58 1.50
CA GLU A 206 -6.76 -25.80 2.31
C GLU A 206 -8.22 -26.24 2.60
N ARG A 207 -9.23 -25.38 2.36
CA ARG A 207 -10.63 -25.75 2.52
C ARG A 207 -11.08 -26.59 1.31
N PRO A 208 -11.47 -27.86 1.53
CA PRO A 208 -12.12 -28.63 0.47
C PRO A 208 -13.42 -27.93 0.05
N ALA A 209 -13.72 -27.99 -1.24
CA ALA A 209 -14.91 -27.43 -1.85
C ALA A 209 -16.20 -28.09 -1.31
#